data_e61d0de5d6ef61f6f473bab500408af3
#
_entry.id   e61d0de5d6ef61f6f473bab500408af3
#
_cell.length_a   1.000
_cell.length_b   1.000
_cell.length_c   1.000
_cell.angle_alpha   90.00
_cell.angle_beta   90.00
_cell.angle_gamma   90.00
#
_symmetry.space_group_name_H-M   'P 1'
#
loop_
_entity.id
_entity.type
_entity.pdbx_description
1 polymer ?
#
loop_
_entity_poly.entity_id
_entity_poly.type
_entity_poly.pdbx_seq_one_letter_code
_entity_poly.pdbx_strand_id
1 'polypeptide(L)'
;MDASLLDIAEVAQSSGLAPSALRFYEKKGLIAAAGRNGLRRTYHPDVLERLALIMCARSAGFSVAEIGRFLVAQPSDESLRVRMAAKARDLDEQLGRLTRLRDSLRHAAVCDHEPIVDCPEFKRAVGNVPAPAFGPAGSAP
;
A
#
# COMPACT_ATOMS: atom_id res chain seq x y z
N MET A 1 -23.71 -25.64 0.99
CA MET A 1 -24.24 -24.51 0.20
C MET A 1 -23.16 -24.15 -0.81
N ASP A 2 -23.45 -24.33 -2.07
CA ASP A 2 -22.51 -23.88 -3.11
C ASP A 2 -22.44 -22.36 -3.06
N ALA A 3 -21.32 -21.84 -2.61
CA ALA A 3 -21.06 -20.42 -2.73
C ALA A 3 -21.02 -20.11 -4.23
N SER A 4 -21.97 -19.31 -4.69
CA SER A 4 -22.06 -18.91 -6.09
C SER A 4 -20.73 -18.29 -6.51
N LEU A 5 -20.13 -18.77 -7.60
CA LEU A 5 -18.92 -18.21 -8.16
C LEU A 5 -19.18 -16.78 -8.66
N LEU A 6 -18.26 -15.89 -8.39
CA LEU A 6 -18.29 -14.50 -8.86
C LEU A 6 -17.56 -14.39 -10.20
N ASP A 7 -18.13 -13.66 -11.15
CA ASP A 7 -17.40 -13.32 -12.37
C ASP A 7 -16.41 -12.18 -12.13
N ILE A 8 -15.49 -11.97 -13.08
CA ILE A 8 -14.45 -10.94 -12.94
C ILE A 8 -15.02 -9.52 -12.79
N ALA A 9 -16.19 -9.24 -13.33
CA ALA A 9 -16.82 -7.92 -13.19
C ALA A 9 -17.39 -7.72 -11.78
N GLU A 10 -18.00 -8.76 -11.22
CA GLU A 10 -18.50 -8.74 -9.83
C GLU A 10 -17.34 -8.61 -8.82
N VAL A 11 -16.24 -9.33 -9.04
CA VAL A 11 -15.03 -9.19 -8.22
C VAL A 11 -14.43 -7.79 -8.33
N ALA A 12 -14.35 -7.23 -9.53
CA ALA A 12 -13.86 -5.86 -9.76
C ALA A 12 -14.73 -4.83 -9.03
N GLN A 13 -16.05 -4.95 -9.14
CA GLN A 13 -16.98 -4.06 -8.48
C GLN A 13 -16.87 -4.15 -6.95
N SER A 14 -16.80 -5.36 -6.40
CA SER A 14 -16.76 -5.58 -4.94
C SER A 14 -15.42 -5.19 -4.32
N SER A 15 -14.31 -5.41 -5.04
CA SER A 15 -12.96 -5.09 -4.54
C SER A 15 -12.52 -3.65 -4.83
N GLY A 16 -13.18 -2.96 -5.77
CA GLY A 16 -12.73 -1.65 -6.25
C GLY A 16 -11.51 -1.71 -7.18
N LEU A 17 -11.08 -2.90 -7.59
CA LEU A 17 -9.94 -3.10 -8.48
C LEU A 17 -10.38 -3.22 -9.95
N ALA A 18 -9.56 -2.68 -10.85
CA ALA A 18 -9.79 -2.87 -12.27
C ALA A 18 -9.59 -4.34 -12.67
N PRO A 19 -10.35 -4.85 -13.67
CA PRO A 19 -10.15 -6.23 -14.18
C PRO A 19 -8.71 -6.52 -14.64
N SER A 20 -7.97 -5.51 -15.10
CA SER A 20 -6.55 -5.63 -15.46
C SER A 20 -5.66 -5.94 -14.25
N ALA A 21 -5.95 -5.33 -13.09
CA ALA A 21 -5.24 -5.63 -11.84
C ALA A 21 -5.54 -7.06 -11.36
N LEU A 22 -6.77 -7.52 -11.48
CA LEU A 22 -7.15 -8.89 -11.14
C LEU A 22 -6.41 -9.91 -12.01
N ARG A 23 -6.33 -9.68 -13.32
CA ARG A 23 -5.56 -10.52 -14.25
C ARG A 23 -4.06 -10.51 -13.93
N PHE A 24 -3.54 -9.35 -13.52
CA PHE A 24 -2.14 -9.22 -13.10
C PHE A 24 -1.87 -10.06 -11.84
N TYR A 25 -2.71 -9.97 -10.82
CA TYR A 25 -2.56 -10.77 -9.59
C TYR A 25 -2.72 -12.26 -9.84
N GLU A 26 -3.64 -12.66 -10.72
CA GLU A 26 -3.78 -14.04 -11.17
C GLU A 26 -2.50 -14.54 -11.88
N LYS A 27 -1.97 -13.73 -12.82
CA LYS A 27 -0.71 -14.05 -13.52
C LYS A 27 0.47 -14.20 -12.57
N LYS A 28 0.48 -13.42 -11.47
CA LYS A 28 1.51 -13.51 -10.43
C LYS A 28 1.26 -14.61 -9.40
N GLY A 29 0.18 -15.34 -9.52
CA GLY A 29 -0.17 -16.46 -8.62
C GLY A 29 -0.69 -16.01 -7.25
N LEU A 30 -1.05 -14.74 -7.08
CA LEU A 30 -1.59 -14.24 -5.83
C LEU A 30 -3.06 -14.64 -5.62
N ILE A 31 -3.81 -14.72 -6.71
CA ILE A 31 -5.19 -15.23 -6.74
C ILE A 31 -5.30 -16.29 -7.85
N ALA A 32 -6.32 -17.11 -7.75
CA ALA A 32 -6.60 -18.16 -8.75
C ALA A 32 -8.06 -18.08 -9.19
N ALA A 33 -8.30 -18.20 -10.51
CA ALA A 33 -9.64 -18.40 -11.02
C ALA A 33 -10.14 -19.79 -10.65
N ALA A 34 -11.42 -19.90 -10.29
CA ALA A 34 -12.08 -21.19 -10.08
C ALA A 34 -12.43 -21.87 -11.41
N GLY A 35 -12.64 -21.08 -12.48
CA GLY A 35 -13.00 -21.56 -13.79
C GLY A 35 -13.37 -20.43 -14.75
N ARG A 36 -14.19 -20.78 -15.73
CA ARG A 36 -14.73 -19.83 -16.71
C ARG A 36 -16.21 -20.12 -16.96
N ASN A 37 -16.97 -19.05 -17.06
CA ASN A 37 -18.32 -19.07 -17.60
C ASN A 37 -18.28 -18.39 -18.99
N GLY A 38 -18.26 -19.20 -20.04
CA GLY A 38 -17.97 -18.73 -21.38
C GLY A 38 -16.56 -18.13 -21.48
N LEU A 39 -16.48 -16.85 -21.88
CA LEU A 39 -15.21 -16.14 -21.99
C LEU A 39 -14.77 -15.44 -20.67
N ARG A 40 -15.64 -15.38 -19.65
CA ARG A 40 -15.39 -14.70 -18.40
C ARG A 40 -14.75 -15.64 -17.36
N ARG A 41 -13.73 -15.12 -16.66
CA ARG A 41 -13.16 -15.81 -15.49
C ARG A 41 -14.13 -15.75 -14.33
N THR A 42 -14.17 -16.85 -13.58
CA THR A 42 -14.96 -16.94 -12.34
C THR A 42 -14.03 -17.25 -11.17
N TYR A 43 -14.41 -16.80 -9.98
CA TYR A 43 -13.64 -16.91 -8.76
C TYR A 43 -14.53 -17.36 -7.60
N HIS A 44 -13.95 -18.05 -6.63
CA HIS A 44 -14.62 -18.28 -5.35
C HIS A 44 -14.76 -16.98 -4.59
N PRO A 45 -15.83 -16.78 -3.78
CA PRO A 45 -16.05 -15.56 -3.03
C PRO A 45 -14.92 -15.16 -2.06
N ASP A 46 -14.16 -16.15 -1.56
CA ASP A 46 -12.99 -15.94 -0.69
C ASP A 46 -11.86 -15.13 -1.36
N VAL A 47 -11.90 -15.01 -2.68
CA VAL A 47 -10.99 -14.12 -3.41
C VAL A 47 -11.06 -12.67 -2.91
N LEU A 48 -12.23 -12.22 -2.43
CA LEU A 48 -12.40 -10.86 -1.94
C LEU A 48 -11.61 -10.60 -0.66
N GLU A 49 -11.59 -11.54 0.28
CA GLU A 49 -10.77 -11.44 1.49
C GLU A 49 -9.28 -11.47 1.13
N ARG A 50 -8.91 -12.35 0.21
CA ARG A 50 -7.52 -12.44 -0.28
C ARG A 50 -7.07 -11.17 -0.97
N LEU A 51 -7.92 -10.54 -1.77
CA LEU A 51 -7.64 -9.24 -2.40
C LEU A 51 -7.51 -8.12 -1.37
N ALA A 52 -8.35 -8.10 -0.33
CA ALA A 52 -8.24 -7.13 0.76
C ALA A 52 -6.89 -7.24 1.48
N LEU A 53 -6.39 -8.45 1.74
CA LEU A 53 -5.06 -8.68 2.31
C LEU A 53 -3.95 -8.19 1.38
N ILE A 54 -4.05 -8.47 0.08
CA ILE A 54 -3.08 -8.01 -0.93
C ILE A 54 -3.04 -6.47 -0.97
N MET A 55 -4.19 -5.82 -1.00
CA MET A 55 -4.30 -4.35 -1.03
C MET A 55 -3.72 -3.72 0.24
N CYS A 56 -4.01 -4.28 1.41
CA CYS A 56 -3.45 -3.84 2.68
C CYS A 56 -1.92 -3.94 2.68
N ALA A 57 -1.38 -5.08 2.28
CA ALA A 57 0.06 -5.29 2.21
C ALA A 57 0.73 -4.35 1.18
N ARG A 58 0.09 -4.11 0.04
CA ARG A 58 0.57 -3.12 -0.95
C ARG A 58 0.60 -1.70 -0.35
N SER A 59 -0.40 -1.32 0.41
CA SER A 59 -0.44 -0.03 1.11
C SER A 59 0.69 0.13 2.11
N ALA A 60 1.09 -0.96 2.77
CA ALA A 60 2.24 -0.98 3.68
C ALA A 60 3.60 -0.98 2.95
N GLY A 61 3.60 -1.03 1.62
CA GLY A 61 4.81 -0.97 0.79
C GLY A 61 5.46 -2.32 0.51
N PHE A 62 4.75 -3.43 0.72
CA PHE A 62 5.25 -4.74 0.31
C PHE A 62 5.19 -4.92 -1.21
N SER A 63 6.21 -5.54 -1.75
CA SER A 63 6.23 -5.92 -3.16
C SER A 63 5.29 -7.10 -3.44
N VAL A 64 4.90 -7.28 -4.70
CA VAL A 64 4.08 -8.42 -5.13
C VAL A 64 4.75 -9.76 -4.80
N ALA A 65 6.08 -9.84 -4.96
CA ALA A 65 6.84 -11.05 -4.63
C ALA A 65 6.85 -11.34 -3.11
N GLU A 66 6.96 -10.33 -2.27
CA GLU A 66 6.85 -10.46 -0.80
C GLU A 66 5.46 -10.94 -0.40
N ILE A 67 4.41 -10.34 -0.99
CA ILE A 67 3.03 -10.73 -0.73
C ILE A 67 2.80 -12.20 -1.12
N GLY A 68 3.31 -12.64 -2.26
CA GLY A 68 3.22 -14.05 -2.68
C GLY A 68 3.81 -15.00 -1.64
N ARG A 69 4.91 -14.62 -0.99
CA ARG A 69 5.50 -15.40 0.11
C ARG A 69 4.63 -15.39 1.37
N PHE A 70 4.00 -14.25 1.71
CA PHE A 70 3.11 -14.18 2.87
C PHE A 70 1.88 -15.08 2.74
N LEU A 71 1.32 -15.15 1.55
CA LEU A 71 0.10 -15.90 1.30
C LEU A 71 0.27 -17.43 1.48
N VAL A 72 1.50 -17.92 1.47
CA VAL A 72 1.83 -19.34 1.67
C VAL A 72 2.70 -19.61 2.90
N ALA A 73 3.06 -18.55 3.65
CA ALA A 73 3.96 -18.65 4.80
C ALA A 73 3.30 -19.41 5.96
N GLN A 74 4.13 -20.13 6.69
CA GLN A 74 3.73 -20.78 7.94
C GLN A 74 3.92 -19.80 9.13
N PRO A 75 3.13 -19.94 10.22
CA PRO A 75 3.31 -19.12 11.43
C PRO A 75 4.71 -19.22 12.05
N SER A 76 5.44 -20.29 11.76
CA SER A 76 6.83 -20.55 12.20
C SER A 76 7.90 -19.90 11.32
N ASP A 77 7.51 -19.18 10.25
CA ASP A 77 8.47 -18.51 9.35
C ASP A 77 9.06 -17.27 10.04
N GLU A 78 10.23 -17.45 10.65
CA GLU A 78 10.96 -16.39 11.34
C GLU A 78 11.36 -15.26 10.38
N SER A 79 11.69 -15.57 9.14
CA SER A 79 12.06 -14.55 8.15
C SER A 79 10.89 -13.61 7.82
N LEU A 80 9.68 -14.14 7.81
CA LEU A 80 8.45 -13.35 7.65
C LEU A 80 8.25 -12.41 8.84
N ARG A 81 8.39 -12.90 10.06
CA ARG A 81 8.24 -12.09 11.29
C ARG A 81 9.22 -10.94 11.33
N VAL A 82 10.49 -11.19 10.97
CA VAL A 82 11.52 -10.15 10.89
C VAL A 82 11.15 -9.07 9.88
N ARG A 83 10.64 -9.44 8.71
CA ARG A 83 10.19 -8.50 7.67
C ARG A 83 8.99 -7.69 8.10
N MET A 84 8.02 -8.31 8.76
CA MET A 84 6.85 -7.60 9.31
C MET A 84 7.27 -6.56 10.34
N ALA A 85 8.18 -6.92 11.27
CA ALA A 85 8.72 -6.01 12.25
C ALA A 85 9.51 -4.85 11.62
N ALA A 86 10.29 -5.12 10.57
CA ALA A 86 11.01 -4.08 9.83
C ALA A 86 10.04 -3.10 9.16
N LYS A 87 8.98 -3.59 8.51
CA LYS A 87 7.95 -2.73 7.91
C LYS A 87 7.21 -1.90 8.95
N ALA A 88 6.91 -2.44 10.12
CA ALA A 88 6.32 -1.68 11.21
C ALA A 88 7.21 -0.51 11.63
N ARG A 89 8.52 -0.72 11.77
CA ARG A 89 9.49 0.35 12.07
C ARG A 89 9.53 1.42 10.96
N ASP A 90 9.55 1.01 9.68
CA ASP A 90 9.52 1.93 8.55
C ASP A 90 8.26 2.81 8.58
N LEU A 91 7.11 2.24 8.93
CA LEU A 91 5.86 2.98 9.08
C LEU A 91 5.90 3.95 10.26
N ASP A 92 6.50 3.56 11.40
CA ASP A 92 6.69 4.45 12.55
C ASP A 92 7.55 5.66 12.18
N GLU A 93 8.62 5.46 11.41
CA GLU A 93 9.47 6.55 10.90
C GLU A 93 8.67 7.48 9.96
N GLN A 94 7.87 6.93 9.06
CA GLN A 94 7.01 7.70 8.17
C GLN A 94 5.96 8.51 8.95
N LEU A 95 5.31 7.90 9.95
CA LEU A 95 4.37 8.58 10.83
C LEU A 95 5.03 9.73 11.59
N GLY A 96 6.23 9.53 12.12
CA GLY A 96 7.00 10.58 12.80
C GLY A 96 7.31 11.76 11.86
N ARG A 97 7.73 11.46 10.63
CA ARG A 97 7.97 12.47 9.60
C ARG A 97 6.72 13.26 9.23
N LEU A 98 5.62 12.57 8.96
CA LEU A 98 4.35 13.21 8.62
C LEU A 98 3.80 14.05 9.77
N THR A 99 3.95 13.58 11.00
CA THR A 99 3.57 14.34 12.21
C THR A 99 4.33 15.66 12.29
N ARG A 100 5.65 15.63 12.10
CA ARG A 100 6.46 16.86 12.09
C ARG A 100 6.06 17.82 10.97
N LEU A 101 5.83 17.31 9.77
CA LEU A 101 5.35 18.12 8.64
C LEU A 101 3.99 18.75 8.92
N ARG A 102 3.06 17.98 9.45
CA ARG A 102 1.75 18.49 9.85
C ARG A 102 1.87 19.62 10.85
N ASP A 103 2.68 19.45 11.88
CA ASP A 103 2.84 20.44 12.94
C ASP A 103 3.52 21.71 12.39
N SER A 104 4.47 21.57 11.46
CA SER A 104 5.07 22.70 10.74
C SER A 104 4.04 23.49 9.94
N LEU A 105 3.15 22.79 9.23
CA LEU A 105 2.09 23.43 8.45
C LEU A 105 1.05 24.12 9.34
N ARG A 106 0.70 23.51 10.47
CA ARG A 106 -0.19 24.14 11.47
C ARG A 106 0.42 25.42 12.03
N HIS A 107 1.71 25.39 12.36
CA HIS A 107 2.43 26.59 12.80
C HIS A 107 2.44 27.65 11.69
N ALA A 108 2.79 27.30 10.47
CA ALA A 108 2.81 28.21 9.32
C ALA A 108 1.45 28.88 9.05
N ALA A 109 0.35 28.16 9.32
CA ALA A 109 -1.01 28.70 9.10
C ALA A 109 -1.39 29.87 10.04
N VAL A 110 -0.71 29.99 11.17
CA VAL A 110 -1.00 31.06 12.20
C VAL A 110 0.21 31.91 12.56
N CYS A 111 1.32 31.74 11.86
CA CYS A 111 2.56 32.45 12.13
C CYS A 111 2.54 33.87 11.54
N ASP A 112 2.95 34.89 12.34
CA ASP A 112 2.97 36.30 11.95
C ASP A 112 4.32 36.76 11.37
N HIS A 113 5.28 35.83 11.18
CA HIS A 113 6.58 36.16 10.59
C HIS A 113 6.45 36.47 9.10
N GLU A 114 7.04 37.57 8.66
CA GLU A 114 7.11 37.99 7.26
C GLU A 114 8.57 38.17 6.80
N PRO A 115 9.08 37.35 5.90
CA PRO A 115 8.46 36.16 5.33
C PRO A 115 8.45 34.95 6.31
N ILE A 116 7.51 34.05 6.18
CA ILE A 116 7.36 32.88 7.06
C ILE A 116 8.61 31.98 7.10
N VAL A 117 9.36 31.95 6.01
CA VAL A 117 10.63 31.20 5.91
C VAL A 117 11.70 31.67 6.88
N ASP A 118 11.54 32.86 7.46
CA ASP A 118 12.46 33.41 8.48
C ASP A 118 12.05 33.10 9.92
N CYS A 119 10.88 32.45 10.10
CA CYS A 119 10.43 31.99 11.39
C CYS A 119 11.37 30.95 11.99
N PRO A 120 11.95 31.17 13.21
CA PRO A 120 12.86 30.20 13.83
C PRO A 120 12.24 28.84 14.09
N GLU A 121 10.96 28.77 14.44
CA GLU A 121 10.23 27.54 14.67
C GLU A 121 9.99 26.77 13.36
N PHE A 122 9.61 27.49 12.30
CA PHE A 122 9.45 26.91 10.97
C PHE A 122 10.78 26.35 10.44
N LYS A 123 11.87 27.13 10.54
CA LYS A 123 13.22 26.67 10.15
C LYS A 123 13.65 25.41 10.91
N ARG A 124 13.40 25.36 12.22
CA ARG A 124 13.72 24.20 13.04
C ARG A 124 12.93 22.96 12.63
N ALA A 125 11.64 23.12 12.38
CA ALA A 125 10.76 22.03 11.97
C ALA A 125 11.14 21.47 10.59
N VAL A 126 11.43 22.34 9.62
CA VAL A 126 11.86 21.97 8.26
C VAL A 126 13.25 21.33 8.29
N GLY A 127 14.19 21.87 9.08
CA GLY A 127 15.56 21.35 9.19
C GLY A 127 15.65 19.96 9.81
N ASN A 128 14.66 19.56 10.60
CA ASN A 128 14.58 18.23 11.21
C ASN A 128 13.81 17.19 10.35
N VAL A 129 13.31 17.60 9.20
CA VAL A 129 12.67 16.69 8.24
C VAL A 129 13.76 16.15 7.31
N PRO A 130 14.03 14.83 7.30
CA PRO A 130 14.95 14.27 6.32
C PRO A 130 14.47 14.61 4.91
N ALA A 131 15.41 14.96 4.04
CA ALA A 131 15.09 15.21 2.65
C ALA A 131 14.30 14.04 2.09
N PRO A 132 13.17 14.27 1.39
CA PRO A 132 12.49 13.19 0.72
C PRO A 132 13.47 12.54 -0.26
N ALA A 133 13.53 11.22 -0.26
CA ALA A 133 14.21 10.50 -1.31
C ALA A 133 13.41 10.68 -2.61
N PHE A 134 13.57 11.82 -3.25
CA PHE A 134 13.19 11.96 -4.64
C PHE A 134 14.15 11.09 -5.43
N GLY A 135 13.66 9.94 -5.89
CA GLY A 135 14.31 9.29 -7.01
C GLY A 135 14.44 10.31 -8.14
N PRO A 136 15.44 10.18 -9.03
CA PRO A 136 15.62 11.11 -10.11
C PRO A 136 14.28 11.25 -10.84
N ALA A 137 13.83 12.49 -10.96
CA ALA A 137 12.65 12.81 -11.75
C ALA A 137 12.90 12.22 -13.15
N GLY A 138 12.15 11.17 -13.48
CA GLY A 138 12.17 10.64 -14.82
C GLY A 138 11.88 11.78 -15.76
N SER A 139 12.82 12.06 -16.64
CA SER A 139 12.67 13.03 -17.71
C SER A 139 11.39 12.70 -18.45
N ALA A 140 10.38 13.53 -18.27
CA ALA A 140 9.24 13.52 -19.18
C ALA A 140 9.71 14.13 -20.51
N PRO A 141 9.31 13.55 -21.66
CA PRO A 141 9.61 14.09 -22.98
C PRO A 141 8.88 15.41 -23.24
#